data_96371c034d297e79dd1f42e786dbe00f
#
_entry.id   96371c034d297e79dd1f42e786dbe00f
#
_cell.length_a   1.000
_cell.length_b   1.000
_cell.length_c   1.000
_cell.angle_alpha   90.00
_cell.angle_beta   90.00
_cell.angle_gamma   90.00
#
_symmetry.space_group_name_H-M   'P 1'
#
loop_
_entity.id
_entity.type
_entity.pdbx_description
1 polymer ?
#
loop_
_entity_poly.entity_id
_entity_poly.type
_entity_poly.pdbx_seq_one_letter_code
_entity_poly.pdbx_strand_id
1 'polypeptide(L)'
;MYTLGIDTSNYATSVSIVDGDCHKVIFNSKQFLPVEQGKIGIRQQQALFYHIKNLTDVFSDFKRPEHIGAVGVSVRPKSDENSYMPCFLRGKMRAYSIGGALGIPVVETSHQTGHLTSALYYLNDEDLFNRKVLMMHISGGTTDIMLAQNGNAVETIGSSLDLFAGQAVDRLGVKLGFPFPAGAYVSDLAENCTENIGGTKVSVNGTYCNLSGLENQCDNLLKSGFGKEYVCRYCLEFIAATRLKMIQNAKKMYGDLPIIMAGGVMSSTVIKEIFKTQMPEAMFVSPEYSRDNGIGVAVNAYRKLKNG
;
A
#
# COMPACT_ATOMS: atom_id res chain seq x y z
N MET A 1 -5.52 -16.29 19.89
CA MET A 1 -4.07 -16.00 20.14
C MET A 1 -3.76 -14.59 19.68
N TYR A 2 -3.24 -13.78 20.59
CA TYR A 2 -2.82 -12.40 20.27
C TYR A 2 -1.43 -12.39 19.66
N THR A 3 -1.26 -11.64 18.59
CA THR A 3 0.04 -11.39 17.93
C THR A 3 0.29 -9.89 17.80
N LEU A 4 1.51 -9.49 18.12
CA LEU A 4 1.98 -8.12 17.98
C LEU A 4 2.66 -7.94 16.61
N GLY A 5 2.29 -6.94 15.84
CA GLY A 5 2.93 -6.58 14.59
C GLY A 5 3.64 -5.23 14.70
N ILE A 6 4.88 -5.14 14.23
CA ILE A 6 5.68 -3.91 14.21
C ILE A 6 6.14 -3.67 12.77
N ASP A 7 5.83 -2.50 12.23
CA ASP A 7 6.33 -2.05 10.93
C ASP A 7 6.96 -0.66 11.06
N THR A 8 8.23 -0.55 10.64
CA THR A 8 8.98 0.70 10.58
C THR A 8 9.45 0.94 9.14
N SER A 9 8.47 1.07 8.26
CA SER A 9 8.68 1.37 6.85
C SER A 9 9.02 2.85 6.64
N ASN A 10 9.35 3.24 5.41
CA ASN A 10 9.94 4.54 5.10
C ASN A 10 9.08 5.75 5.51
N TYR A 11 7.76 5.61 5.63
CA TYR A 11 6.86 6.75 5.87
C TYR A 11 6.04 6.66 7.16
N ALA A 12 6.01 5.51 7.82
CA ALA A 12 5.22 5.33 9.03
C ALA A 12 5.86 4.37 10.03
N THR A 13 5.66 4.66 11.29
CA THR A 13 5.86 3.74 12.41
C THR A 13 4.52 3.20 12.81
N SER A 14 4.31 1.90 12.76
CA SER A 14 3.04 1.29 13.13
C SER A 14 3.21 0.05 14.01
N VAL A 15 2.27 -0.07 14.95
CA VAL A 15 2.20 -1.18 15.90
C VAL A 15 0.74 -1.61 16.00
N SER A 16 0.50 -2.91 15.88
CA SER A 16 -0.87 -3.45 15.96
C SER A 16 -0.88 -4.75 16.76
N ILE A 17 -2.01 -5.03 17.42
CA ILE A 17 -2.31 -6.34 18.02
C ILE A 17 -3.51 -6.91 17.31
N VAL A 18 -3.39 -8.14 16.88
CA VAL A 18 -4.48 -8.91 16.29
C VAL A 18 -4.78 -10.13 17.15
N ASP A 19 -6.04 -10.36 17.44
CA ASP A 19 -6.52 -11.67 17.86
C ASP A 19 -6.83 -12.49 16.63
N GLY A 20 -5.90 -13.40 16.29
CA GLY A 20 -6.01 -14.20 15.08
C GLY A 20 -7.14 -15.24 15.14
N ASP A 21 -7.49 -15.75 16.32
CA ASP A 21 -8.57 -16.73 16.48
C ASP A 21 -9.96 -16.08 16.31
N CYS A 22 -10.11 -14.84 16.80
CA CYS A 22 -11.36 -14.09 16.71
C CYS A 22 -11.45 -13.16 15.49
N HIS A 23 -10.45 -13.17 14.60
CA HIS A 23 -10.35 -12.25 13.45
C HIS A 23 -10.62 -10.79 13.85
N LYS A 24 -9.94 -10.32 14.89
CA LYS A 24 -10.19 -9.00 15.47
C LYS A 24 -8.89 -8.20 15.67
N VAL A 25 -8.88 -6.96 15.20
CA VAL A 25 -7.84 -5.98 15.54
C VAL A 25 -8.15 -5.44 16.93
N ILE A 26 -7.25 -5.68 17.88
CA ILE A 26 -7.40 -5.26 19.30
C ILE A 26 -6.78 -3.89 19.53
N PHE A 27 -5.68 -3.63 18.84
CA PHE A 27 -4.94 -2.38 18.93
C PHE A 27 -4.32 -2.05 17.57
N ASN A 28 -4.39 -0.79 17.16
CA ASN A 28 -3.73 -0.30 15.97
C ASN A 28 -3.31 1.15 16.18
N SER A 29 -2.01 1.39 16.27
CA SER A 29 -1.43 2.73 16.39
C SER A 29 -0.44 2.97 15.28
N LYS A 30 -0.52 4.17 14.69
CA LYS A 30 0.34 4.56 13.58
C LYS A 30 0.70 6.04 13.69
N GLN A 31 1.98 6.32 13.42
CA GLN A 31 2.48 7.68 13.34
C GLN A 31 3.29 7.87 12.07
N PHE A 32 2.93 8.87 11.27
CA PHE A 32 3.67 9.20 10.05
C PHE A 32 4.97 9.92 10.39
N LEU A 33 5.98 9.67 9.58
CA LEU A 33 7.23 10.41 9.64
C LEU A 33 7.03 11.79 8.99
N PRO A 34 7.57 12.87 9.57
CA PRO A 34 7.46 14.21 8.99
C PRO A 34 8.25 14.29 7.67
N VAL A 35 7.58 14.64 6.60
CA VAL A 35 8.20 14.97 5.30
C VAL A 35 8.27 16.48 5.20
N GLU A 36 9.45 17.04 4.97
CA GLU A 36 9.63 18.48 4.78
C GLU A 36 8.85 18.95 3.54
N GLN A 37 8.18 20.08 3.66
CA GLN A 37 7.43 20.67 2.56
C GLN A 37 8.33 20.88 1.33
N GLY A 38 7.88 20.37 0.16
CA GLY A 38 8.65 20.43 -1.09
C GLY A 38 9.65 19.28 -1.31
N LYS A 39 9.81 18.33 -0.36
CA LYS A 39 10.62 17.12 -0.56
C LYS A 39 9.75 15.92 -0.91
N ILE A 40 10.27 15.06 -1.79
CA ILE A 40 9.59 13.87 -2.33
C ILE A 40 9.86 12.61 -1.46
N GLY A 41 10.53 12.74 -0.32
CA GLY A 41 10.87 11.60 0.54
C GLY A 41 11.69 11.98 1.75
N ILE A 42 12.04 10.98 2.56
CA ILE A 42 12.83 11.11 3.78
C ILE A 42 14.16 10.36 3.59
N ARG A 43 15.27 10.97 4.01
CA ARG A 43 16.56 10.27 4.04
C ARG A 43 16.52 9.14 5.07
N GLN A 44 17.11 7.99 4.76
CA GLN A 44 17.06 6.80 5.61
C GLN A 44 17.56 7.04 7.04
N GLN A 45 18.59 7.86 7.22
CA GLN A 45 19.08 8.25 8.55
C GLN A 45 18.04 9.04 9.35
N GLN A 46 17.32 9.95 8.70
CA GLN A 46 16.23 10.71 9.32
C GLN A 46 15.04 9.79 9.65
N ALA A 47 14.65 8.89 8.73
CA ALA A 47 13.61 7.91 8.99
C ALA A 47 13.95 7.05 10.22
N LEU A 48 15.20 6.57 10.31
CA LEU A 48 15.69 5.81 11.45
C LEU A 48 15.55 6.57 12.78
N PHE A 49 15.90 7.87 12.80
CA PHE A 49 15.75 8.72 13.97
C PHE A 49 14.28 8.92 14.36
N TYR A 50 13.42 9.24 13.40
CA TYR A 50 11.99 9.42 13.66
C TYR A 50 11.33 8.15 14.18
N HIS A 51 11.72 6.98 13.69
CA HIS A 51 11.20 5.71 14.21
C HIS A 51 11.54 5.50 15.69
N ILE A 52 12.70 5.96 16.17
CA ILE A 52 13.04 5.88 17.61
C ILE A 52 12.02 6.67 18.43
N LYS A 53 11.75 7.90 18.02
CA LYS A 53 10.80 8.78 18.70
C LYS A 53 9.38 8.21 18.60
N ASN A 54 8.94 7.91 17.40
CA ASN A 54 7.58 7.45 17.15
C ASN A 54 7.27 6.08 17.82
N LEU A 55 8.25 5.16 17.91
CA LEU A 55 8.06 3.90 18.63
C LEU A 55 7.74 4.12 20.11
N THR A 56 8.33 5.14 20.74
CA THR A 56 7.98 5.50 22.11
C THR A 56 6.52 5.93 22.20
N ASP A 57 6.09 6.81 21.29
CA ASP A 57 4.74 7.37 21.29
C ASP A 57 3.68 6.30 20.96
N VAL A 58 3.90 5.47 19.93
CA VAL A 58 2.93 4.41 19.56
C VAL A 58 2.80 3.31 20.61
N PHE A 59 3.83 3.13 21.46
CA PHE A 59 3.76 2.21 22.59
C PHE A 59 3.25 2.84 23.89
N SER A 60 3.13 4.17 23.99
CA SER A 60 2.62 4.83 25.22
C SER A 60 1.19 4.45 25.52
N ASP A 61 0.35 4.31 24.50
CA ASP A 61 -1.06 3.94 24.62
C ASP A 61 -1.30 2.41 24.54
N PHE A 62 -0.21 1.65 24.53
CA PHE A 62 -0.23 0.22 24.34
C PHE A 62 -0.80 -0.49 25.57
N LYS A 63 -2.03 -0.96 25.47
CA LYS A 63 -2.65 -1.84 26.47
C LYS A 63 -2.36 -3.29 26.09
N ARG A 64 -1.37 -3.89 26.76
CA ARG A 64 -0.99 -5.28 26.52
C ARG A 64 -2.13 -6.23 26.92
N PRO A 65 -2.58 -7.15 26.06
CA PRO A 65 -3.41 -8.27 26.47
C PRO A 65 -2.61 -9.19 27.39
N GLU A 66 -3.29 -10.06 28.16
CA GLU A 66 -2.64 -10.95 29.14
C GLU A 66 -1.52 -11.79 28.53
N HIS A 67 -1.74 -12.30 27.31
CA HIS A 67 -0.78 -13.17 26.62
C HIS A 67 -0.61 -12.76 25.16
N ILE A 68 0.61 -12.38 24.77
CA ILE A 68 1.03 -12.26 23.39
C ILE A 68 1.76 -13.55 23.01
N GLY A 69 1.32 -14.23 21.95
CA GLY A 69 1.91 -15.50 21.52
C GLY A 69 3.11 -15.33 20.57
N ALA A 70 3.21 -14.21 19.84
CA ALA A 70 4.34 -13.89 18.99
C ALA A 70 4.45 -12.41 18.66
N VAL A 71 5.64 -12.02 18.19
CA VAL A 71 5.91 -10.71 17.60
C VAL A 71 6.23 -10.88 16.12
N GLY A 72 5.42 -10.30 15.24
CA GLY A 72 5.74 -10.13 13.82
C GLY A 72 6.50 -8.82 13.61
N VAL A 73 7.44 -8.81 12.67
CA VAL A 73 8.17 -7.60 12.30
C VAL A 73 8.53 -7.57 10.82
N SER A 74 8.29 -6.44 10.17
CA SER A 74 8.86 -6.19 8.84
C SER A 74 10.34 -5.82 8.97
N VAL A 75 11.21 -6.53 8.23
CA VAL A 75 12.66 -6.37 8.31
C VAL A 75 13.29 -5.87 7.01
N ARG A 76 12.50 -5.77 5.96
CA ARG A 76 12.91 -5.34 4.61
C ARG A 76 11.71 -4.88 3.77
N PRO A 77 11.93 -4.06 2.73
CA PRO A 77 10.84 -3.57 1.86
C PRO A 77 10.14 -4.69 1.09
N LYS A 78 10.91 -5.50 0.38
CA LYS A 78 10.43 -6.56 -0.51
C LYS A 78 10.83 -7.94 -0.01
N SER A 79 10.23 -8.99 -0.57
CA SER A 79 10.55 -10.39 -0.21
C SER A 79 11.93 -10.84 -0.71
N ASP A 80 12.54 -10.12 -1.64
CA ASP A 80 13.92 -10.33 -2.06
C ASP A 80 14.90 -10.12 -0.89
N GLU A 81 15.78 -11.07 -0.66
CA GLU A 81 16.76 -11.05 0.44
C GLU A 81 17.76 -9.89 0.33
N ASN A 82 18.05 -9.43 -0.88
CA ASN A 82 18.92 -8.29 -1.14
C ASN A 82 18.22 -6.93 -0.94
N SER A 83 16.92 -6.94 -0.69
CA SER A 83 16.14 -5.75 -0.43
C SER A 83 16.39 -5.24 0.98
N TYR A 84 17.23 -4.21 1.12
CA TYR A 84 17.63 -3.65 2.41
C TYR A 84 17.34 -2.16 2.51
N MET A 85 16.74 -1.76 3.64
CA MET A 85 16.60 -0.36 4.04
C MET A 85 16.85 -0.20 5.54
N PRO A 86 17.70 0.74 5.97
CA PRO A 86 18.07 0.93 7.38
C PRO A 86 16.91 1.22 8.32
N CYS A 87 15.82 1.85 7.85
CA CYS A 87 14.66 2.19 8.68
C CYS A 87 14.05 0.96 9.39
N PHE A 88 14.09 -0.22 8.77
CA PHE A 88 13.55 -1.46 9.35
C PHE A 88 14.34 -1.98 10.57
N LEU A 89 15.58 -1.58 10.74
CA LEU A 89 16.41 -2.02 11.88
C LEU A 89 15.78 -1.66 13.23
N ARG A 90 15.03 -0.56 13.32
CA ARG A 90 14.39 -0.14 14.57
C ARG A 90 13.23 -1.05 14.98
N GLY A 91 12.40 -1.40 14.03
CA GLY A 91 11.33 -2.39 14.24
C GLY A 91 11.92 -3.74 14.63
N LYS A 92 12.92 -4.21 13.88
CA LYS A 92 13.63 -5.48 14.15
C LYS A 92 14.18 -5.51 15.56
N MET A 93 14.95 -4.51 15.96
CA MET A 93 15.54 -4.41 17.32
C MET A 93 14.43 -4.46 18.39
N ARG A 94 13.34 -3.69 18.22
CA ARG A 94 12.23 -3.66 19.19
C ARG A 94 11.54 -5.01 19.29
N ALA A 95 11.28 -5.67 18.16
CA ALA A 95 10.63 -6.99 18.13
C ALA A 95 11.46 -8.04 18.88
N TYR A 96 12.76 -8.11 18.62
CA TYR A 96 13.65 -9.04 19.32
C TYR A 96 13.79 -8.73 20.82
N SER A 97 13.79 -7.46 21.21
CA SER A 97 13.79 -7.07 22.63
C SER A 97 12.53 -7.54 23.34
N ILE A 98 11.36 -7.36 22.71
CA ILE A 98 10.07 -7.82 23.27
C ILE A 98 10.02 -9.35 23.28
N GLY A 99 10.35 -10.02 22.18
CA GLY A 99 10.35 -11.47 22.07
C GLY A 99 11.23 -12.13 23.12
N GLY A 100 12.45 -11.63 23.29
CA GLY A 100 13.38 -12.12 24.31
C GLY A 100 12.91 -11.88 25.74
N ALA A 101 12.35 -10.71 26.03
CA ALA A 101 11.83 -10.39 27.37
C ALA A 101 10.58 -11.22 27.76
N LEU A 102 9.77 -11.60 26.78
CA LEU A 102 8.55 -12.40 27.00
C LEU A 102 8.73 -13.91 26.76
N GLY A 103 9.89 -14.32 26.24
CA GLY A 103 10.13 -15.73 25.88
C GLY A 103 9.25 -16.22 24.73
N ILE A 104 8.89 -15.35 23.76
CA ILE A 104 8.00 -15.66 22.66
C ILE A 104 8.71 -15.51 21.30
N PRO A 105 8.28 -16.23 20.26
CA PRO A 105 8.93 -16.20 18.95
C PRO A 105 8.77 -14.83 18.26
N VAL A 106 9.81 -14.45 17.49
CA VAL A 106 9.80 -13.33 16.57
C VAL A 106 9.72 -13.85 15.14
N VAL A 107 8.72 -13.38 14.39
CA VAL A 107 8.46 -13.78 13.00
C VAL A 107 8.82 -12.62 12.07
N GLU A 108 9.89 -12.80 11.30
CA GLU A 108 10.30 -11.82 10.29
C GLU A 108 9.48 -11.94 9.00
N THR A 109 9.18 -10.80 8.39
CA THR A 109 8.48 -10.70 7.10
C THR A 109 9.00 -9.49 6.30
N SER A 110 8.57 -9.36 5.05
CA SER A 110 8.76 -8.13 4.28
C SER A 110 7.59 -7.16 4.47
N HIS A 111 7.83 -5.87 4.26
CA HIS A 111 6.80 -4.85 4.27
C HIS A 111 5.71 -5.13 3.19
N GLN A 112 6.12 -5.56 1.98
CA GLN A 112 5.19 -5.98 0.93
C GLN A 112 4.28 -7.14 1.37
N THR A 113 4.83 -8.15 2.05
CA THR A 113 4.02 -9.24 2.62
C THR A 113 3.08 -8.70 3.70
N GLY A 114 3.51 -7.73 4.51
CA GLY A 114 2.64 -7.04 5.45
C GLY A 114 1.43 -6.39 4.77
N HIS A 115 1.62 -5.66 3.68
CA HIS A 115 0.50 -5.10 2.90
C HIS A 115 -0.43 -6.19 2.34
N LEU A 116 0.14 -7.25 1.78
CA LEU A 116 -0.65 -8.37 1.24
C LEU A 116 -1.50 -9.02 2.34
N THR A 117 -0.89 -9.38 3.45
CA THR A 117 -1.60 -10.07 4.55
C THR A 117 -2.63 -9.17 5.22
N SER A 118 -2.40 -7.85 5.28
CA SER A 118 -3.41 -6.87 5.71
C SER A 118 -4.62 -6.85 4.75
N ALA A 119 -4.36 -6.86 3.45
CA ALA A 119 -5.40 -6.89 2.43
C ALA A 119 -6.23 -8.18 2.47
N LEU A 120 -5.55 -9.33 2.55
CA LEU A 120 -6.19 -10.64 2.67
C LEU A 120 -7.01 -10.76 3.97
N TYR A 121 -6.48 -10.24 5.06
CA TYR A 121 -7.21 -10.19 6.34
C TYR A 121 -8.49 -9.35 6.23
N TYR A 122 -8.44 -8.20 5.57
CA TYR A 122 -9.63 -7.37 5.33
C TYR A 122 -10.69 -8.08 4.50
N LEU A 123 -10.28 -8.79 3.45
CA LEU A 123 -11.20 -9.52 2.57
C LEU A 123 -11.85 -10.72 3.27
N ASN A 124 -11.26 -11.21 4.35
CA ASN A 124 -11.77 -12.30 5.19
C ASN A 124 -12.14 -13.55 4.38
N ASP A 125 -11.30 -13.90 3.42
CA ASP A 125 -11.44 -15.07 2.56
C ASP A 125 -10.21 -15.98 2.71
N GLU A 126 -10.40 -17.13 3.37
CA GLU A 126 -9.32 -18.08 3.65
C GLU A 126 -8.74 -18.71 2.38
N ASP A 127 -9.58 -18.88 1.35
CA ASP A 127 -9.11 -19.43 0.08
C ASP A 127 -8.10 -18.52 -0.61
N LEU A 128 -8.25 -17.19 -0.48
CA LEU A 128 -7.29 -16.24 -1.03
C LEU A 128 -5.91 -16.33 -0.35
N PHE A 129 -5.86 -16.71 0.94
CA PHE A 129 -4.60 -16.95 1.62
C PHE A 129 -3.86 -18.17 1.08
N ASN A 130 -4.59 -19.21 0.65
CA ASN A 130 -4.05 -20.53 0.32
C ASN A 130 -3.78 -20.72 -1.17
N ARG A 131 -4.06 -19.71 -2.02
CA ARG A 131 -3.88 -19.78 -3.47
C ARG A 131 -2.99 -18.67 -4.01
N LYS A 132 -2.70 -18.75 -5.30
CA LYS A 132 -2.05 -17.66 -6.03
C LYS A 132 -3.04 -16.51 -6.24
N VAL A 133 -2.59 -15.29 -5.99
CA VAL A 133 -3.34 -14.05 -6.24
C VAL A 133 -2.43 -13.00 -6.85
N LEU A 134 -3.01 -12.05 -7.58
CA LEU A 134 -2.34 -10.85 -8.00
C LEU A 134 -2.76 -9.70 -7.06
N MET A 135 -1.81 -8.95 -6.55
CA MET A 135 -2.09 -7.73 -5.79
C MET A 135 -1.51 -6.53 -6.50
N MET A 136 -2.38 -5.58 -6.86
CA MET A 136 -1.97 -4.27 -7.33
C MET A 136 -1.90 -3.33 -6.12
N HIS A 137 -0.70 -2.83 -5.80
CA HIS A 137 -0.49 -1.87 -4.72
C HIS A 137 -0.08 -0.51 -5.29
N ILE A 138 -0.91 0.53 -5.06
CA ILE A 138 -0.72 1.86 -5.65
C ILE A 138 -0.81 2.94 -4.57
N SER A 139 0.33 3.54 -4.28
CA SER A 139 0.49 4.60 -3.28
C SER A 139 1.37 5.75 -3.81
N GLY A 140 1.70 6.69 -2.95
CA GLY A 140 2.67 7.76 -3.24
C GLY A 140 4.09 7.26 -3.52
N GLY A 141 4.47 6.10 -3.00
CA GLY A 141 5.81 5.52 -3.14
C GLY A 141 5.86 4.20 -3.92
N THR A 142 4.71 3.67 -4.36
CA THR A 142 4.62 2.34 -4.97
C THR A 142 3.57 2.32 -6.08
N THR A 143 3.87 1.59 -7.12
CA THR A 143 2.95 1.32 -8.24
C THR A 143 3.31 -0.04 -8.81
N ASP A 144 3.04 -1.08 -8.03
CA ASP A 144 3.51 -2.44 -8.31
C ASP A 144 2.34 -3.41 -8.50
N ILE A 145 2.55 -4.41 -9.39
CA ILE A 145 1.78 -5.65 -9.39
C ILE A 145 2.65 -6.73 -8.76
N MET A 146 2.13 -7.38 -7.75
CA MET A 146 2.78 -8.49 -7.06
C MET A 146 2.07 -9.80 -7.35
N LEU A 147 2.83 -10.84 -7.66
CA LEU A 147 2.37 -12.21 -7.57
C LEU A 147 2.55 -12.66 -6.13
N ALA A 148 1.49 -13.20 -5.54
CA ALA A 148 1.51 -13.71 -4.19
C ALA A 148 1.03 -15.16 -4.16
N GLN A 149 1.52 -15.93 -3.20
CA GLN A 149 1.13 -17.31 -2.98
C GLN A 149 1.21 -17.66 -1.49
N ASN A 150 0.20 -18.34 -0.98
CA ASN A 150 0.13 -18.78 0.42
C ASN A 150 0.33 -17.62 1.41
N GLY A 151 -0.29 -16.47 1.12
CA GLY A 151 -0.21 -15.27 1.96
C GLY A 151 1.16 -14.57 1.97
N ASN A 152 2.09 -14.96 1.09
CA ASN A 152 3.40 -14.32 0.95
C ASN A 152 3.54 -13.66 -0.41
N ALA A 153 4.12 -12.44 -0.45
CA ALA A 153 4.54 -11.82 -1.69
C ALA A 153 5.73 -12.60 -2.26
N VAL A 154 5.58 -13.13 -3.46
CA VAL A 154 6.60 -13.96 -4.12
C VAL A 154 7.46 -13.10 -5.03
N GLU A 155 6.83 -12.31 -5.90
CA GLU A 155 7.52 -11.56 -6.93
C GLU A 155 6.79 -10.26 -7.27
N THR A 156 7.53 -9.19 -7.54
CA THR A 156 6.99 -8.00 -8.22
C THR A 156 7.07 -8.21 -9.71
N ILE A 157 5.94 -8.52 -10.34
CA ILE A 157 5.84 -8.87 -11.77
C ILE A 157 5.59 -7.67 -12.68
N GLY A 158 5.38 -6.49 -12.13
CA GLY A 158 5.18 -5.26 -12.88
C GLY A 158 5.24 -4.02 -12.00
N SER A 159 5.64 -2.90 -12.59
CA SER A 159 5.83 -1.64 -11.87
C SER A 159 5.72 -0.44 -12.81
N SER A 160 5.64 0.77 -12.25
CA SER A 160 5.96 1.98 -13.01
C SER A 160 7.46 2.16 -13.12
N LEU A 161 7.93 2.49 -14.34
CA LEU A 161 9.35 2.64 -14.64
C LEU A 161 9.87 4.07 -14.42
N ASP A 162 8.99 5.04 -14.22
CA ASP A 162 9.38 6.46 -14.12
C ASP A 162 8.71 7.20 -12.96
N LEU A 163 7.40 7.32 -12.93
CA LEU A 163 6.65 8.08 -11.93
C LEU A 163 5.60 7.21 -11.26
N PHE A 164 5.47 7.27 -9.93
CA PHE A 164 4.42 6.55 -9.22
C PHE A 164 3.07 7.26 -9.35
N ALA A 165 2.00 6.48 -9.42
CA ALA A 165 0.65 7.01 -9.64
C ALA A 165 0.21 8.01 -8.56
N GLY A 166 0.50 7.72 -7.28
CA GLY A 166 0.20 8.65 -6.21
C GLY A 166 0.97 9.96 -6.32
N GLN A 167 2.24 9.91 -6.75
CA GLN A 167 3.02 11.12 -7.02
C GLN A 167 2.42 11.93 -8.18
N ALA A 168 1.95 11.28 -9.25
CA ALA A 168 1.30 11.97 -10.37
C ALA A 168 0.04 12.72 -9.90
N VAL A 169 -0.79 12.07 -9.09
CA VAL A 169 -1.99 12.67 -8.49
C VAL A 169 -1.63 13.84 -7.56
N ASP A 170 -0.66 13.65 -6.67
CA ASP A 170 -0.24 14.68 -5.72
C ASP A 170 0.37 15.89 -6.42
N ARG A 171 1.20 15.68 -7.45
CA ARG A 171 1.79 16.78 -8.25
C ARG A 171 0.71 17.60 -8.96
N LEU A 172 -0.28 16.92 -9.58
CA LEU A 172 -1.43 17.61 -10.17
C LEU A 172 -2.17 18.43 -9.13
N GLY A 173 -2.52 17.85 -7.98
CA GLY A 173 -3.26 18.53 -6.94
C GLY A 173 -2.52 19.74 -6.36
N VAL A 174 -1.22 19.62 -6.07
CA VAL A 174 -0.38 20.73 -5.61
C VAL A 174 -0.31 21.84 -6.66
N LYS A 175 -0.20 21.49 -7.95
CA LYS A 175 -0.26 22.47 -9.06
C LYS A 175 -1.59 23.19 -9.14
N LEU A 176 -2.70 22.55 -8.79
CA LEU A 176 -4.03 23.16 -8.72
C LEU A 176 -4.25 24.00 -7.46
N GLY A 177 -3.27 24.04 -6.53
CA GLY A 177 -3.27 24.83 -5.30
C GLY A 177 -3.71 24.09 -4.04
N PHE A 178 -3.85 22.77 -4.08
CA PHE A 178 -4.20 21.96 -2.90
C PHE A 178 -2.98 21.62 -2.03
N PRO A 179 -3.19 21.43 -0.72
CA PRO A 179 -2.12 20.98 0.17
C PRO A 179 -1.73 19.51 -0.14
N PHE A 180 -0.49 19.17 0.17
CA PHE A 180 0.01 17.78 0.12
C PHE A 180 -0.37 17.02 1.42
N PRO A 181 -0.80 15.75 1.34
CA PRO A 181 -1.09 14.95 0.14
C PRO A 181 -2.43 15.36 -0.52
N ALA A 182 -2.42 15.47 -1.85
CA ALA A 182 -3.52 16.08 -2.59
C ALA A 182 -4.56 15.09 -3.16
N GLY A 183 -4.33 13.78 -2.98
CA GLY A 183 -5.13 12.72 -3.62
C GLY A 183 -6.62 12.79 -3.35
N ALA A 184 -7.05 13.15 -2.13
CA ALA A 184 -8.46 13.31 -1.79
C ALA A 184 -9.11 14.47 -2.58
N TYR A 185 -8.46 15.63 -2.61
CA TYR A 185 -8.95 16.81 -3.34
C TYR A 185 -9.07 16.55 -4.85
N VAL A 186 -8.10 15.85 -5.43
CA VAL A 186 -8.15 15.45 -6.85
C VAL A 186 -9.32 14.49 -7.11
N SER A 187 -9.58 13.55 -6.21
CA SER A 187 -10.72 12.63 -6.33
C SER A 187 -12.05 13.35 -6.24
N ASP A 188 -12.21 14.24 -5.24
CA ASP A 188 -13.43 15.01 -5.03
C ASP A 188 -13.75 15.93 -6.23
N LEU A 189 -12.73 16.61 -6.80
CA LEU A 189 -12.92 17.39 -8.01
C LEU A 189 -13.29 16.54 -9.21
N ALA A 190 -12.66 15.39 -9.37
CA ALA A 190 -12.92 14.47 -10.48
C ALA A 190 -14.37 13.93 -10.47
N GLU A 191 -14.96 13.75 -9.29
CA GLU A 191 -16.36 13.32 -9.13
C GLU A 191 -17.35 14.37 -9.64
N ASN A 192 -16.99 15.64 -9.55
CA ASN A 192 -17.83 16.75 -10.02
C ASN A 192 -17.75 16.97 -11.55
N CYS A 193 -16.88 16.24 -12.26
CA CYS A 193 -16.78 16.33 -13.71
C CYS A 193 -17.94 15.57 -14.37
N THR A 194 -18.76 16.32 -15.12
CA THR A 194 -19.88 15.76 -15.90
C THR A 194 -19.54 15.54 -17.38
N GLU A 195 -18.38 16.00 -17.80
CA GLU A 195 -17.91 15.89 -19.18
C GLU A 195 -17.35 14.50 -19.47
N ASN A 196 -17.55 14.03 -20.70
CA ASN A 196 -16.97 12.78 -21.15
C ASN A 196 -15.49 12.96 -21.45
N ILE A 197 -14.66 12.13 -20.82
CA ILE A 197 -13.24 12.05 -21.13
C ILE A 197 -13.05 11.21 -22.38
N GLY A 198 -12.65 11.82 -23.49
CA GLY A 198 -12.58 11.22 -24.82
C GLY A 198 -11.54 10.08 -24.98
N GLY A 199 -11.15 9.43 -23.89
CA GLY A 199 -10.17 8.34 -23.85
C GLY A 199 -8.74 8.79 -23.51
N THR A 200 -7.94 7.85 -23.03
CA THR A 200 -6.57 8.10 -22.57
C THR A 200 -5.56 7.24 -23.33
N LYS A 201 -4.45 7.85 -23.75
CA LYS A 201 -3.34 7.12 -24.40
C LYS A 201 -2.33 6.67 -23.35
N VAL A 202 -2.45 5.42 -22.90
CA VAL A 202 -1.60 4.85 -21.86
C VAL A 202 -0.33 4.22 -22.45
N SER A 203 0.78 4.31 -21.70
CA SER A 203 2.06 3.68 -22.03
C SER A 203 2.27 2.45 -21.16
N VAL A 204 1.94 1.28 -21.69
CA VAL A 204 2.07 -0.02 -21.00
C VAL A 204 2.77 -1.03 -21.90
N ASN A 205 3.85 -1.63 -21.41
CA ASN A 205 4.58 -2.71 -22.03
C ASN A 205 4.62 -3.93 -21.10
N GLY A 206 3.95 -5.01 -21.49
CA GLY A 206 3.74 -6.14 -20.58
C GLY A 206 3.01 -5.67 -19.31
N THR A 207 3.59 -5.94 -18.16
CA THR A 207 3.08 -5.52 -16.84
C THR A 207 3.74 -4.24 -16.31
N TYR A 208 4.58 -3.59 -17.10
CA TYR A 208 5.24 -2.32 -16.76
C TYR A 208 4.59 -1.14 -17.45
N CYS A 209 4.65 0.03 -16.84
CA CYS A 209 4.09 1.26 -17.40
C CYS A 209 5.00 2.47 -17.20
N ASN A 210 4.70 3.54 -17.96
CA ASN A 210 5.28 4.86 -17.78
C ASN A 210 4.15 5.86 -17.49
N LEU A 211 4.31 6.68 -16.45
CA LEU A 211 3.32 7.64 -16.00
C LEU A 211 3.77 9.11 -16.13
N SER A 212 5.06 9.38 -16.40
CA SER A 212 5.57 10.75 -16.52
C SER A 212 4.87 11.56 -17.62
N GLY A 213 4.42 10.89 -18.68
CA GLY A 213 3.63 11.52 -19.74
C GLY A 213 2.29 12.07 -19.30
N LEU A 214 1.70 11.55 -18.22
CA LEU A 214 0.43 12.01 -17.66
C LEU A 214 0.50 13.47 -17.19
N GLU A 215 1.61 13.84 -16.52
CA GLU A 215 1.80 15.21 -16.02
C GLU A 215 1.74 16.22 -17.18
N ASN A 216 2.46 15.94 -18.29
CA ASN A 216 2.44 16.76 -19.48
C ASN A 216 1.06 16.82 -20.15
N GLN A 217 0.31 15.73 -20.14
CA GLN A 217 -1.05 15.69 -20.70
C GLN A 217 -2.00 16.55 -19.87
N CYS A 218 -1.96 16.44 -18.54
CA CYS A 218 -2.73 17.31 -17.65
C CYS A 218 -2.39 18.79 -17.85
N ASP A 219 -1.11 19.13 -17.99
CA ASP A 219 -0.64 20.49 -18.26
C ASP A 219 -1.17 21.06 -19.58
N ASN A 220 -1.16 20.26 -20.62
CA ASN A 220 -1.68 20.67 -21.92
C ASN A 220 -3.19 20.88 -21.88
N LEU A 221 -3.93 20.05 -21.17
CA LEU A 221 -5.38 20.24 -20.96
C LEU A 221 -5.68 21.55 -20.22
N LEU A 222 -4.94 21.85 -19.12
CA LEU A 222 -5.08 23.12 -18.41
C LEU A 222 -4.77 24.33 -19.29
N LYS A 223 -3.68 24.26 -20.08
CA LYS A 223 -3.32 25.32 -21.04
C LYS A 223 -4.35 25.51 -22.17
N SER A 224 -5.04 24.44 -22.53
CA SER A 224 -6.12 24.45 -23.54
C SER A 224 -7.46 24.95 -22.98
N GLY A 225 -7.52 25.34 -21.69
CA GLY A 225 -8.70 25.94 -21.07
C GLY A 225 -9.69 24.95 -20.47
N PHE A 226 -9.35 23.66 -20.37
CA PHE A 226 -10.19 22.69 -19.67
C PHE A 226 -10.27 22.99 -18.16
N GLY A 227 -11.44 22.78 -17.56
CA GLY A 227 -11.69 22.97 -16.13
C GLY A 227 -10.86 22.02 -15.25
N LYS A 228 -10.65 22.40 -13.99
CA LYS A 228 -9.89 21.59 -13.01
C LYS A 228 -10.55 20.23 -12.80
N GLU A 229 -11.88 20.18 -12.79
CA GLU A 229 -12.68 18.96 -12.64
C GLU A 229 -12.40 17.95 -13.77
N TYR A 230 -12.39 18.46 -15.01
CA TYR A 230 -12.06 17.67 -16.19
C TYR A 230 -10.64 17.10 -16.12
N VAL A 231 -9.65 17.92 -15.77
CA VAL A 231 -8.26 17.49 -15.71
C VAL A 231 -8.01 16.49 -14.57
N CYS A 232 -8.66 16.67 -13.43
CA CYS A 232 -8.63 15.70 -12.34
C CYS A 232 -9.26 14.35 -12.77
N ARG A 233 -10.40 14.41 -13.44
CA ARG A 233 -11.08 13.21 -13.98
C ARG A 233 -10.20 12.51 -15.00
N TYR A 234 -9.62 13.25 -15.96
CA TYR A 234 -8.67 12.72 -16.95
C TYR A 234 -7.49 12.00 -16.27
N CYS A 235 -6.90 12.60 -15.24
CA CYS A 235 -5.79 12.02 -14.49
C CYS A 235 -6.16 10.65 -13.89
N LEU A 236 -7.30 10.56 -13.23
CA LEU A 236 -7.73 9.32 -12.58
C LEU A 236 -8.16 8.25 -13.60
N GLU A 237 -8.81 8.63 -14.70
CA GLU A 237 -9.15 7.72 -15.80
C GLU A 237 -7.91 7.19 -16.51
N PHE A 238 -6.89 8.02 -16.73
CA PHE A 238 -5.60 7.57 -17.27
C PHE A 238 -4.94 6.53 -16.35
N ILE A 239 -4.93 6.78 -15.04
CA ILE A 239 -4.40 5.83 -14.06
C ILE A 239 -5.22 4.52 -14.10
N ALA A 240 -6.54 4.60 -14.08
CA ALA A 240 -7.40 3.42 -14.15
C ALA A 240 -7.16 2.60 -15.42
N ALA A 241 -7.16 3.25 -16.59
CA ALA A 241 -6.91 2.60 -17.88
C ALA A 241 -5.52 1.94 -17.94
N THR A 242 -4.49 2.61 -17.39
CA THR A 242 -3.15 2.04 -17.28
C THR A 242 -3.17 0.75 -16.45
N ARG A 243 -3.86 0.77 -15.29
CA ARG A 243 -3.94 -0.39 -14.38
C ARG A 243 -4.71 -1.55 -14.99
N LEU A 244 -5.85 -1.27 -15.59
CA LEU A 244 -6.63 -2.28 -16.32
C LEU A 244 -5.76 -2.99 -17.37
N LYS A 245 -5.00 -2.22 -18.16
CA LYS A 245 -4.11 -2.79 -19.18
C LYS A 245 -3.00 -3.65 -18.58
N MET A 246 -2.37 -3.19 -17.49
CA MET A 246 -1.33 -3.97 -16.79
C MET A 246 -1.89 -5.28 -16.24
N ILE A 247 -3.07 -5.25 -15.61
CA ILE A 247 -3.74 -6.44 -15.05
C ILE A 247 -4.13 -7.42 -16.16
N GLN A 248 -4.71 -6.93 -17.26
CA GLN A 248 -5.05 -7.76 -18.42
C GLN A 248 -3.83 -8.49 -18.98
N ASN A 249 -2.68 -7.81 -19.04
CA ASN A 249 -1.43 -8.41 -19.47
C ASN A 249 -0.91 -9.43 -18.42
N ALA A 250 -1.00 -9.11 -17.12
CA ALA A 250 -0.64 -10.04 -16.06
C ALA A 250 -1.49 -11.33 -16.11
N LYS A 251 -2.82 -11.20 -16.30
CA LYS A 251 -3.72 -12.35 -16.47
C LYS A 251 -3.35 -13.23 -17.67
N LYS A 252 -2.91 -12.62 -18.78
CA LYS A 252 -2.43 -13.38 -19.96
C LYS A 252 -1.16 -14.17 -19.67
N MET A 253 -0.28 -13.65 -18.82
CA MET A 253 1.02 -14.28 -18.50
C MET A 253 0.92 -15.32 -17.39
N TYR A 254 0.08 -15.08 -16.37
CA TYR A 254 0.02 -15.86 -15.13
C TYR A 254 -1.30 -16.61 -14.93
N GLY A 255 -2.25 -16.47 -15.86
CA GLY A 255 -3.59 -17.06 -15.78
C GLY A 255 -4.61 -16.12 -15.13
N ASP A 256 -5.85 -16.57 -15.08
CA ASP A 256 -6.97 -15.81 -14.50
C ASP A 256 -6.96 -15.93 -12.97
N LEU A 257 -6.06 -15.19 -12.34
CA LEU A 257 -5.90 -15.14 -10.89
C LEU A 257 -6.79 -14.06 -10.27
N PRO A 258 -7.24 -14.25 -9.01
CA PRO A 258 -7.92 -13.21 -8.24
C PRO A 258 -7.07 -11.93 -8.15
N ILE A 259 -7.72 -10.78 -8.26
CA ILE A 259 -7.06 -9.46 -8.25
C ILE A 259 -7.46 -8.70 -6.99
N ILE A 260 -6.46 -8.32 -6.21
CA ILE A 260 -6.60 -7.48 -5.02
C ILE A 260 -6.07 -6.08 -5.33
N MET A 261 -6.89 -5.05 -5.07
CA MET A 261 -6.57 -3.65 -5.32
C MET A 261 -6.38 -2.92 -4.00
N ALA A 262 -5.14 -2.50 -3.73
CA ALA A 262 -4.77 -1.82 -2.49
C ALA A 262 -3.95 -0.55 -2.74
N GLY A 263 -3.85 0.29 -1.71
CA GLY A 263 -3.12 1.55 -1.72
C GLY A 263 -4.03 2.78 -1.82
N GLY A 264 -3.48 3.93 -1.45
CA GLY A 264 -4.26 5.17 -1.30
C GLY A 264 -4.94 5.65 -2.58
N VAL A 265 -4.33 5.46 -3.74
CA VAL A 265 -4.90 5.85 -5.04
C VAL A 265 -6.12 5.00 -5.39
N MET A 266 -6.15 3.73 -4.97
CA MET A 266 -7.28 2.83 -5.19
C MET A 266 -8.50 3.16 -4.31
N SER A 267 -8.38 4.12 -3.42
CA SER A 267 -9.51 4.61 -2.62
C SER A 267 -10.44 5.53 -3.40
N SER A 268 -9.98 6.10 -4.54
CA SER A 268 -10.78 6.98 -5.40
C SER A 268 -12.04 6.29 -5.89
N THR A 269 -13.19 6.95 -5.69
CA THR A 269 -14.50 6.50 -6.19
C THR A 269 -14.52 6.39 -7.71
N VAL A 270 -13.94 7.37 -8.40
CA VAL A 270 -13.81 7.38 -9.87
C VAL A 270 -13.11 6.11 -10.37
N ILE A 271 -11.98 5.76 -9.76
CA ILE A 271 -11.25 4.54 -10.15
C ILE A 271 -12.08 3.28 -9.85
N LYS A 272 -12.72 3.22 -8.68
CA LYS A 272 -13.57 2.09 -8.29
C LYS A 272 -14.73 1.88 -9.26
N GLU A 273 -15.40 2.95 -9.69
CA GLU A 273 -16.51 2.88 -10.65
C GLU A 273 -16.07 2.34 -12.01
N ILE A 274 -14.90 2.79 -12.52
CA ILE A 274 -14.32 2.29 -13.76
C ILE A 274 -14.03 0.79 -13.64
N PHE A 275 -13.39 0.37 -12.55
CA PHE A 275 -13.10 -1.04 -12.32
C PHE A 275 -14.37 -1.87 -12.13
N LYS A 276 -15.38 -1.37 -11.40
CA LYS A 276 -16.68 -2.05 -11.25
C LYS A 276 -17.35 -2.37 -12.58
N THR A 277 -17.14 -1.52 -13.58
CA THR A 277 -17.69 -1.72 -14.93
C THR A 277 -16.82 -2.63 -15.80
N GLN A 278 -15.47 -2.48 -15.75
CA GLN A 278 -14.56 -3.13 -16.68
C GLN A 278 -13.89 -4.40 -16.12
N MET A 279 -13.88 -4.57 -14.80
CA MET A 279 -13.27 -5.68 -14.08
C MET A 279 -13.98 -5.89 -12.73
N PRO A 280 -15.26 -6.30 -12.76
CA PRO A 280 -16.11 -6.39 -11.56
C PRO A 280 -15.59 -7.40 -10.52
N GLU A 281 -14.73 -8.34 -10.91
CA GLU A 281 -14.09 -9.31 -10.03
C GLU A 281 -12.94 -8.72 -9.20
N ALA A 282 -12.49 -7.49 -9.46
CA ALA A 282 -11.43 -6.85 -8.71
C ALA A 282 -11.87 -6.51 -7.28
N MET A 283 -11.12 -6.98 -6.29
CA MET A 283 -11.43 -6.82 -4.87
C MET A 283 -10.69 -5.62 -4.31
N PHE A 284 -11.43 -4.60 -3.88
CA PHE A 284 -10.86 -3.38 -3.31
C PHE A 284 -10.72 -3.48 -1.80
N VAL A 285 -9.54 -3.12 -1.31
CA VAL A 285 -9.23 -3.07 0.12
C VAL A 285 -9.51 -1.67 0.66
N SER A 286 -10.06 -1.59 1.87
CA SER A 286 -10.32 -0.28 2.50
C SER A 286 -9.02 0.48 2.76
N PRO A 287 -9.07 1.83 2.81
CA PRO A 287 -7.89 2.66 3.07
C PRO A 287 -7.15 2.33 4.37
N GLU A 288 -7.86 1.87 5.39
CA GLU A 288 -7.30 1.50 6.69
C GLU A 288 -6.33 0.32 6.57
N TYR A 289 -6.70 -0.70 5.79
CA TYR A 289 -5.92 -1.92 5.58
C TYR A 289 -4.97 -1.83 4.38
N SER A 290 -5.13 -0.81 3.52
CA SER A 290 -4.30 -0.57 2.34
C SER A 290 -3.05 0.25 2.60
N ARG A 291 -3.06 1.09 3.66
CA ARG A 291 -1.92 1.95 4.04
C ARG A 291 -0.97 1.20 4.96
N ASP A 292 0.25 1.76 5.14
CA ASP A 292 1.22 1.22 6.10
C ASP A 292 0.57 0.96 7.45
N ASN A 293 0.65 -0.26 7.94
CA ASN A 293 0.10 -0.67 9.23
C ASN A 293 0.79 -1.94 9.75
N GLY A 294 0.73 -2.15 11.06
CA GLY A 294 1.26 -3.35 11.71
C GLY A 294 0.31 -4.57 11.64
N ILE A 295 -0.94 -4.39 11.16
CA ILE A 295 -1.96 -5.45 11.17
C ILE A 295 -1.51 -6.64 10.35
N GLY A 296 -1.12 -6.42 9.09
CA GLY A 296 -0.70 -7.52 8.22
C GLY A 296 0.55 -8.24 8.73
N VAL A 297 1.45 -7.51 9.39
CA VAL A 297 2.64 -8.10 10.02
C VAL A 297 2.24 -9.01 11.20
N ALA A 298 1.28 -8.57 12.04
CA ALA A 298 0.71 -9.39 13.12
C ALA A 298 0.00 -10.62 12.58
N VAL A 299 -0.85 -10.46 11.56
CA VAL A 299 -1.56 -11.56 10.89
C VAL A 299 -0.58 -12.58 10.29
N ASN A 300 0.48 -12.12 9.64
CA ASN A 300 1.51 -13.01 9.10
C ASN A 300 2.18 -13.85 10.21
N ALA A 301 2.49 -13.24 11.35
CA ALA A 301 3.04 -13.96 12.50
C ALA A 301 2.07 -15.02 13.05
N TYR A 302 0.80 -14.65 13.22
CA TYR A 302 -0.23 -15.60 13.65
C TYR A 302 -0.32 -16.82 12.72
N ARG A 303 -0.39 -16.58 11.41
CA ARG A 303 -0.56 -17.65 10.43
C ARG A 303 0.66 -18.57 10.35
N LYS A 304 1.87 -18.03 10.43
CA LYS A 304 3.09 -18.85 10.44
C LYS A 304 3.19 -19.77 11.66
N LEU A 305 2.69 -19.32 12.80
CA LEU A 305 2.67 -20.16 14.00
C LEU A 305 1.55 -21.21 14.01
N LYS A 306 0.44 -20.90 13.36
CA LYS A 306 -0.69 -21.84 13.29
C LYS A 306 -0.48 -22.94 12.25
N ASN A 307 0.27 -22.67 11.20
CA ASN A 307 0.47 -23.56 10.06
C ASN A 307 1.85 -24.25 10.07
N GLY A 308 2.75 -23.93 10.98
CA GLY A 308 4.06 -24.56 11.21
C GLY A 308 4.03 -25.45 12.41
#